data_19538caf60652740bb6ae3fe20c5a9f2
#
_entry.id   19538caf60652740bb6ae3fe20c5a9f2
#
_cell.length_a   1.000
_cell.length_b   1.000
_cell.length_c   1.000
_cell.angle_alpha   90.00
_cell.angle_beta   90.00
_cell.angle_gamma   90.00
#
_symmetry.space_group_name_H-M   'P 1'
#
loop_
_entity.id
_entity.type
_entity.pdbx_description
1 polymer ?
#
loop_
_entity_poly.entity_id
_entity_poly.type
_entity_poly.pdbx_seq_one_letter_code
_entity_poly.pdbx_strand_id
1 'polypeptide(L)'
;LLDTAKTTAIVAAADEVIEGGLGDEFPLVVWQTGSGTQTNMNMNEVLSNRASEMLGGARGPARLVHPNDEVNRSQSSNDVFPTAMHVAAVDALTRQLLPALHTLRATLADKAEAFADVVKIGRTHFQDATPLTLGQEISGWAAQLQHAEQHVRAALPHLYELALGGTAVGTGLN
;
A
#
# COMPACT_ATOMS: atom_id res chain seq x y z
N LEU A 1 24.41 15.31 12.66
CA LEU A 1 23.67 15.48 11.41
C LEU A 1 24.39 14.70 10.32
N LEU A 2 23.64 14.21 9.32
CA LEU A 2 24.21 13.55 8.15
C LEU A 2 24.88 14.61 7.25
N ASP A 3 25.99 14.23 6.61
CA ASP A 3 26.67 15.09 5.62
C ASP A 3 25.74 15.45 4.45
N THR A 4 25.79 16.69 3.97
CA THR A 4 24.88 17.18 2.93
C THR A 4 25.05 16.44 1.60
N ALA A 5 26.28 16.09 1.21
CA ALA A 5 26.53 15.39 -0.05
C ALA A 5 25.94 13.95 0.04
N LYS A 6 26.15 13.27 1.15
CA LYS A 6 25.55 11.94 1.41
C LYS A 6 24.03 12.01 1.46
N THR A 7 23.45 13.04 2.13
CA THR A 7 22.00 13.23 2.15
C THR A 7 21.42 13.38 0.75
N THR A 8 22.03 14.23 -0.08
CA THR A 8 21.60 14.45 -1.46
C THR A 8 21.67 13.16 -2.28
N ALA A 9 22.75 12.39 -2.13
CA ALA A 9 22.91 11.13 -2.84
C ALA A 9 21.90 10.06 -2.39
N ILE A 10 21.61 9.96 -1.09
CA ILE A 10 20.61 9.04 -0.55
C ILE A 10 19.21 9.39 -1.06
N VAL A 11 18.84 10.68 -1.06
CA VAL A 11 17.54 11.13 -1.60
C VAL A 11 17.43 10.82 -3.09
N ALA A 12 18.47 11.13 -3.88
CA ALA A 12 18.47 10.82 -5.32
C ALA A 12 18.36 9.32 -5.60
N ALA A 13 19.02 8.47 -4.80
CA ALA A 13 18.88 7.02 -4.90
C ALA A 13 17.45 6.54 -4.53
N ALA A 14 16.82 7.17 -3.55
CA ALA A 14 15.43 6.87 -3.18
C ALA A 14 14.45 7.27 -4.30
N ASP A 15 14.65 8.44 -4.92
CA ASP A 15 13.84 8.90 -6.06
C ASP A 15 13.96 7.92 -7.24
N GLU A 16 15.17 7.43 -7.55
CA GLU A 16 15.39 6.42 -8.59
C GLU A 16 14.61 5.12 -8.33
N VAL A 17 14.52 4.67 -7.07
CA VAL A 17 13.70 3.52 -6.67
C VAL A 17 12.21 3.81 -6.83
N ILE A 18 11.75 5.00 -6.41
CA ILE A 18 10.34 5.43 -6.51
C ILE A 18 9.89 5.49 -7.97
N GLU A 19 10.77 5.91 -8.88
CA GLU A 19 10.53 5.95 -10.33
C GLU A 19 10.53 4.57 -11.00
N GLY A 20 10.78 3.51 -10.23
CA GLY A 20 10.76 2.12 -10.70
C GLY A 20 12.11 1.62 -11.20
N GLY A 21 13.18 2.35 -10.97
CA GLY A 21 14.55 1.90 -11.19
C GLY A 21 14.98 0.85 -10.16
N LEU A 22 16.11 0.19 -10.43
CA LEU A 22 16.74 -0.77 -9.51
C LEU A 22 15.87 -1.97 -9.09
N GLY A 23 14.81 -2.31 -9.84
CA GLY A 23 13.89 -3.41 -9.49
C GLY A 23 14.60 -4.75 -9.27
N ASP A 24 15.64 -5.05 -10.04
CA ASP A 24 16.42 -6.28 -9.92
C ASP A 24 17.25 -6.36 -8.61
N GLU A 25 17.43 -5.25 -7.93
CA GLU A 25 18.15 -5.19 -6.64
C GLU A 25 17.26 -5.59 -5.44
N PHE A 26 15.98 -5.93 -5.69
CA PHE A 26 15.02 -6.36 -4.66
C PHE A 26 14.59 -7.82 -4.87
N PRO A 27 15.49 -8.80 -4.66
CA PRO A 27 15.24 -10.21 -4.97
C PRO A 27 14.40 -10.94 -3.90
N LEU A 28 14.05 -10.26 -2.79
CA LEU A 28 13.34 -10.90 -1.69
C LEU A 28 11.93 -11.31 -2.10
N VAL A 29 11.55 -12.53 -1.71
CA VAL A 29 10.21 -13.05 -1.96
C VAL A 29 9.23 -12.60 -0.89
N VAL A 30 7.92 -12.69 -1.20
CA VAL A 30 6.85 -12.34 -0.24
C VAL A 30 6.90 -13.24 1.01
N TRP A 31 7.24 -14.52 0.83
CA TRP A 31 7.36 -15.50 1.91
C TRP A 31 8.68 -15.33 2.67
N GLN A 32 8.68 -14.44 3.65
CA GLN A 32 9.78 -14.15 4.57
C GLN A 32 9.23 -13.89 5.97
N THR A 33 10.07 -13.46 6.93
CA THR A 33 9.61 -13.11 8.27
C THR A 33 8.58 -11.96 8.21
N GLY A 34 7.50 -12.07 8.98
CA GLY A 34 6.43 -11.08 9.00
C GLY A 34 6.79 -9.73 9.62
N SER A 35 8.01 -9.59 10.17
CA SER A 35 8.49 -8.35 10.79
C SER A 35 8.86 -7.24 9.80
N GLY A 36 9.03 -7.56 8.50
CA GLY A 36 9.46 -6.61 7.48
C GLY A 36 10.94 -6.22 7.53
N THR A 37 11.70 -6.72 8.49
CA THR A 37 13.12 -6.36 8.68
C THR A 37 13.96 -6.65 7.45
N GLN A 38 13.77 -7.80 6.78
CA GLN A 38 14.54 -8.15 5.59
C GLN A 38 14.30 -7.16 4.45
N THR A 39 13.07 -6.75 4.21
CA THR A 39 12.73 -5.75 3.20
C THR A 39 13.33 -4.38 3.54
N ASN A 40 13.22 -3.95 4.80
CA ASN A 40 13.83 -2.71 5.27
C ASN A 40 15.35 -2.71 5.09
N MET A 41 16.02 -3.82 5.46
CA MET A 41 17.46 -3.96 5.29
C MET A 41 17.87 -4.00 3.83
N ASN A 42 17.13 -4.68 2.96
CA ASN A 42 17.38 -4.68 1.51
C ASN A 42 17.30 -3.24 0.94
N MET A 43 16.25 -2.47 1.29
CA MET A 43 16.14 -1.08 0.89
C MET A 43 17.35 -0.26 1.34
N ASN A 44 17.76 -0.38 2.60
CA ASN A 44 18.93 0.33 3.13
C ASN A 44 20.21 -0.01 2.37
N GLU A 45 20.42 -1.28 2.03
CA GLU A 45 21.58 -1.74 1.26
C GLU A 45 21.56 -1.20 -0.18
N VAL A 46 20.42 -1.23 -0.84
CA VAL A 46 20.26 -0.71 -2.21
C VAL A 46 20.54 0.80 -2.24
N LEU A 47 19.91 1.57 -1.37
CA LEU A 47 20.11 3.02 -1.29
C LEU A 47 21.56 3.38 -0.93
N SER A 48 22.15 2.66 0.02
CA SER A 48 23.54 2.86 0.45
C SER A 48 24.53 2.64 -0.71
N ASN A 49 24.41 1.53 -1.43
CA ASN A 49 25.29 1.22 -2.56
C ASN A 49 25.09 2.21 -3.70
N ARG A 50 23.84 2.56 -4.04
CA ARG A 50 23.55 3.50 -5.13
C ARG A 50 24.04 4.91 -4.81
N ALA A 51 23.80 5.39 -3.58
CA ALA A 51 24.34 6.68 -3.13
C ALA A 51 25.87 6.71 -3.15
N SER A 52 26.53 5.60 -2.78
CA SER A 52 27.98 5.47 -2.88
C SER A 52 28.48 5.63 -4.31
N GLU A 53 27.83 4.98 -5.29
CA GLU A 53 28.16 5.15 -6.72
C GLU A 53 27.99 6.59 -7.20
N MET A 54 26.92 7.27 -6.80
CA MET A 54 26.66 8.67 -7.15
C MET A 54 27.75 9.61 -6.59
N LEU A 55 28.36 9.23 -5.47
CA LEU A 55 29.50 9.95 -4.86
C LEU A 55 30.88 9.52 -5.43
N GLY A 56 30.91 8.65 -6.44
CA GLY A 56 32.14 8.14 -7.05
C GLY A 56 32.83 7.03 -6.27
N GLY A 57 32.12 6.42 -5.29
CA GLY A 57 32.59 5.28 -4.53
C GLY A 57 32.22 3.93 -5.12
N ALA A 58 32.64 2.85 -4.46
CA ALA A 58 32.32 1.48 -4.83
C ALA A 58 31.04 0.98 -4.13
N ARG A 59 30.52 -0.16 -4.61
CA ARG A 59 29.51 -0.98 -3.90
C ARG A 59 30.16 -1.89 -2.87
N GLY A 60 29.38 -2.41 -1.94
CA GLY A 60 29.79 -3.43 -0.99
C GLY A 60 30.66 -2.88 0.14
N PRO A 61 31.67 -3.62 0.63
CA PRO A 61 32.43 -3.25 1.82
C PRO A 61 33.16 -1.91 1.75
N ALA A 62 33.49 -1.45 0.54
CA ALA A 62 34.23 -0.19 0.31
C ALA A 62 33.31 1.00 -0.02
N ARG A 63 32.02 0.86 0.19
CA ARG A 63 31.02 1.94 -0.05
C ARG A 63 31.25 3.14 0.87
N LEU A 64 30.91 4.33 0.35
CA LEU A 64 31.06 5.60 1.06
C LEU A 64 29.89 5.93 2.01
N VAL A 65 28.75 5.26 1.84
CA VAL A 65 27.53 5.46 2.62
C VAL A 65 27.20 4.18 3.37
N HIS A 66 27.00 4.27 4.68
CA HIS A 66 26.67 3.09 5.50
C HIS A 66 25.16 2.86 5.59
N PRO A 67 24.65 1.63 5.35
CA PRO A 67 23.21 1.37 5.29
C PRO A 67 22.51 1.57 6.64
N ASN A 68 23.12 1.20 7.76
CA ASN A 68 22.50 1.31 9.07
C ASN A 68 22.77 2.67 9.72
N ASP A 69 24.01 3.18 9.66
CA ASP A 69 24.40 4.39 10.39
C ASP A 69 24.00 5.68 9.68
N GLU A 70 23.78 5.62 8.34
CA GLU A 70 23.49 6.79 7.51
C GLU A 70 22.12 6.69 6.82
N VAL A 71 21.82 5.61 6.09
CA VAL A 71 20.51 5.45 5.44
C VAL A 71 19.40 5.21 6.46
N ASN A 72 19.58 4.28 7.38
CA ASN A 72 18.59 3.95 8.42
C ASN A 72 18.69 4.84 9.68
N ARG A 73 19.39 5.94 9.58
CA ARG A 73 19.64 6.81 10.73
C ARG A 73 18.34 7.33 11.35
N SER A 74 18.23 7.20 12.68
CA SER A 74 17.05 7.59 13.47
C SER A 74 15.76 6.83 13.06
N GLN A 75 15.89 5.63 12.53
CA GLN A 75 14.81 4.77 12.09
C GLN A 75 14.98 3.35 12.65
N SER A 76 13.90 2.58 12.61
CA SER A 76 13.89 1.14 12.84
C SER A 76 12.95 0.48 11.83
N SER A 77 13.14 -0.80 11.53
CA SER A 77 12.14 -1.58 10.80
C SER A 77 10.79 -1.60 11.53
N ASN A 78 10.81 -1.45 12.86
CA ASN A 78 9.60 -1.51 13.69
C ASN A 78 8.68 -0.30 13.50
N ASP A 79 9.18 0.85 13.05
CA ASP A 79 8.36 2.04 12.76
C ASP A 79 8.25 2.34 11.26
N VAL A 80 9.32 2.22 10.50
CA VAL A 80 9.33 2.58 9.06
C VAL A 80 8.55 1.57 8.21
N PHE A 81 8.70 0.27 8.45
CA PHE A 81 8.02 -0.74 7.65
C PHE A 81 6.49 -0.70 7.80
N PRO A 82 5.90 -0.68 9.02
CA PRO A 82 4.45 -0.50 9.16
C PRO A 82 3.97 0.85 8.63
N THR A 83 4.75 1.91 8.74
CA THR A 83 4.43 3.20 8.11
C THR A 83 4.33 3.06 6.58
N ALA A 84 5.30 2.42 5.94
CA ALA A 84 5.27 2.16 4.50
C ALA A 84 4.06 1.30 4.08
N MET A 85 3.69 0.30 4.88
CA MET A 85 2.48 -0.52 4.66
C MET A 85 1.21 0.34 4.71
N HIS A 86 1.07 1.21 5.70
CA HIS A 86 -0.08 2.12 5.84
C HIS A 86 -0.17 3.08 4.65
N VAL A 87 0.93 3.72 4.27
CA VAL A 87 0.98 4.64 3.13
C VAL A 87 0.61 3.92 1.84
N ALA A 88 1.19 2.75 1.56
CA ALA A 88 0.89 1.96 0.38
C ALA A 88 -0.57 1.50 0.34
N ALA A 89 -1.12 1.08 1.49
CA ALA A 89 -2.52 0.68 1.60
C ALA A 89 -3.46 1.86 1.31
N VAL A 90 -3.21 3.04 1.90
CA VAL A 90 -4.01 4.25 1.65
C VAL A 90 -3.96 4.64 0.18
N ASP A 91 -2.79 4.62 -0.43
CA ASP A 91 -2.63 4.95 -1.85
C ASP A 91 -3.45 4.00 -2.74
N ALA A 92 -3.32 2.69 -2.55
CA ALA A 92 -4.08 1.68 -3.30
C ALA A 92 -5.60 1.78 -3.06
N LEU A 93 -6.03 1.98 -1.81
CA LEU A 93 -7.44 2.13 -1.47
C LEU A 93 -8.06 3.37 -2.11
N THR A 94 -7.38 4.52 -2.03
CA THR A 94 -7.93 5.80 -2.49
C THR A 94 -7.84 5.99 -3.99
N ARG A 95 -6.76 5.54 -4.63
CA ARG A 95 -6.52 5.76 -6.06
C ARG A 95 -7.02 4.62 -6.95
N GLN A 96 -7.20 3.42 -6.41
CA GLN A 96 -7.58 2.26 -7.21
C GLN A 96 -8.91 1.65 -6.74
N LEU A 97 -9.00 1.17 -5.50
CA LEU A 97 -10.15 0.41 -5.02
C LEU A 97 -11.43 1.25 -4.97
N LEU A 98 -11.41 2.39 -4.29
CA LEU A 98 -12.60 3.23 -4.12
C LEU A 98 -13.17 3.74 -5.47
N PRO A 99 -12.36 4.23 -6.42
CA PRO A 99 -12.86 4.57 -7.75
C PRO A 99 -13.46 3.37 -8.50
N ALA A 100 -12.85 2.18 -8.42
CA ALA A 100 -13.37 0.97 -9.06
C ALA A 100 -14.70 0.52 -8.44
N LEU A 101 -14.83 0.54 -7.11
CA LEU A 101 -16.09 0.25 -6.40
C LEU A 101 -17.19 1.23 -6.80
N HIS A 102 -16.87 2.52 -6.88
CA HIS A 102 -17.82 3.54 -7.32
C HIS A 102 -18.32 3.28 -8.74
N THR A 103 -17.43 2.99 -9.69
CA THR A 103 -17.78 2.69 -11.08
C THR A 103 -18.67 1.45 -11.17
N LEU A 104 -18.32 0.37 -10.47
CA LEU A 104 -19.12 -0.85 -10.46
C LEU A 104 -20.50 -0.60 -9.85
N ARG A 105 -20.57 0.11 -8.72
CA ARG A 105 -21.85 0.46 -8.07
C ARG A 105 -22.74 1.30 -8.97
N ALA A 106 -22.20 2.31 -9.65
CA ALA A 106 -22.94 3.14 -10.58
C ALA A 106 -23.50 2.29 -11.75
N THR A 107 -22.68 1.45 -12.36
CA THR A 107 -23.11 0.54 -13.43
C THR A 107 -24.23 -0.40 -12.98
N LEU A 108 -24.17 -0.93 -11.75
CA LEU A 108 -25.24 -1.76 -11.22
C LEU A 108 -26.50 -0.96 -10.92
N ALA A 109 -26.40 0.28 -10.44
CA ALA A 109 -27.55 1.15 -10.21
C ALA A 109 -28.28 1.46 -11.53
N ASP A 110 -27.53 1.82 -12.58
CA ASP A 110 -28.10 2.06 -13.93
C ASP A 110 -28.81 0.81 -14.48
N LYS A 111 -28.24 -0.37 -14.26
CA LYS A 111 -28.86 -1.64 -14.66
C LYS A 111 -30.09 -1.98 -13.81
N ALA A 112 -30.08 -1.66 -12.51
CA ALA A 112 -31.24 -1.85 -11.64
C ALA A 112 -32.43 -1.02 -12.14
N GLU A 113 -32.18 0.22 -12.56
CA GLU A 113 -33.20 1.09 -13.15
C GLU A 113 -33.68 0.55 -14.52
N ALA A 114 -32.75 0.20 -15.41
CA ALA A 114 -33.07 -0.31 -16.75
C ALA A 114 -33.88 -1.61 -16.71
N PHE A 115 -33.75 -2.43 -15.68
CA PHE A 115 -34.45 -3.71 -15.53
C PHE A 115 -35.54 -3.68 -14.46
N ALA A 116 -36.01 -2.49 -14.07
CA ALA A 116 -37.00 -2.33 -13.00
C ALA A 116 -38.31 -3.09 -13.25
N ASP A 117 -38.73 -3.21 -14.55
CA ASP A 117 -39.98 -3.87 -14.97
C ASP A 117 -39.79 -5.33 -15.42
N VAL A 118 -38.57 -5.86 -15.38
CA VAL A 118 -38.29 -7.24 -15.82
C VAL A 118 -38.60 -8.20 -14.67
N VAL A 119 -39.78 -8.83 -14.73
CA VAL A 119 -40.19 -9.80 -13.71
C VAL A 119 -39.42 -11.12 -13.84
N LYS A 120 -38.95 -11.64 -12.73
CA LYS A 120 -38.29 -12.96 -12.64
C LYS A 120 -38.77 -13.70 -11.37
N ILE A 121 -38.49 -14.99 -11.34
CA ILE A 121 -38.73 -15.78 -10.13
C ILE A 121 -37.63 -15.53 -9.09
N GLY A 122 -37.99 -15.36 -7.84
CA GLY A 122 -37.09 -15.42 -6.70
C GLY A 122 -36.66 -16.85 -6.42
N ARG A 123 -35.56 -17.05 -5.68
CA ARG A 123 -35.03 -18.34 -5.31
C ARG A 123 -34.49 -18.37 -3.89
N THR A 124 -34.95 -19.31 -3.10
CA THR A 124 -34.47 -19.60 -1.74
C THR A 124 -34.31 -21.11 -1.58
N HIS A 125 -33.33 -21.58 -0.82
CA HIS A 125 -33.07 -23.01 -0.62
C HIS A 125 -33.07 -23.84 -1.91
N PHE A 126 -32.55 -23.26 -3.03
CA PHE A 126 -32.57 -23.88 -4.35
C PHE A 126 -33.97 -24.16 -4.92
N GLN A 127 -35.02 -23.59 -4.32
CA GLN A 127 -36.41 -23.71 -4.73
C GLN A 127 -36.92 -22.38 -5.29
N ASP A 128 -37.91 -22.44 -6.16
CA ASP A 128 -38.63 -21.26 -6.64
C ASP A 128 -39.37 -20.60 -5.45
N ALA A 129 -39.19 -19.29 -5.35
CA ALA A 129 -39.84 -18.46 -4.33
C ALA A 129 -40.78 -17.42 -4.96
N THR A 130 -41.13 -16.37 -4.23
CA THR A 130 -41.98 -15.30 -4.75
C THR A 130 -41.30 -14.53 -5.89
N PRO A 131 -42.08 -14.01 -6.87
CA PRO A 131 -41.55 -13.17 -7.93
C PRO A 131 -40.95 -11.87 -7.38
N LEU A 132 -39.93 -11.38 -8.08
CA LEU A 132 -39.36 -10.05 -7.92
C LEU A 132 -38.93 -9.53 -9.30
N THR A 133 -38.46 -8.29 -9.37
CA THR A 133 -37.89 -7.81 -10.64
C THR A 133 -36.36 -8.02 -10.65
N LEU A 134 -35.80 -8.13 -11.84
CA LEU A 134 -34.35 -8.19 -12.03
C LEU A 134 -33.68 -6.91 -11.49
N GLY A 135 -34.33 -5.76 -11.66
CA GLY A 135 -33.89 -4.48 -11.09
C GLY A 135 -33.79 -4.54 -9.57
N GLN A 136 -34.79 -5.15 -8.88
CA GLN A 136 -34.73 -5.35 -7.41
C GLN A 136 -33.56 -6.21 -6.98
N GLU A 137 -33.28 -7.31 -7.68
CA GLU A 137 -32.11 -8.16 -7.38
C GLU A 137 -30.80 -7.39 -7.53
N ILE A 138 -30.62 -6.68 -8.66
CA ILE A 138 -29.41 -5.90 -8.91
C ILE A 138 -29.26 -4.74 -7.92
N SER A 139 -30.37 -4.09 -7.51
CA SER A 139 -30.33 -3.01 -6.51
C SER A 139 -29.77 -3.49 -5.16
N GLY A 140 -30.01 -4.76 -4.79
CA GLY A 140 -29.40 -5.39 -3.62
C GLY A 140 -27.88 -5.44 -3.72
N TRP A 141 -27.33 -5.78 -4.88
CA TRP A 141 -25.88 -5.80 -5.11
C TRP A 141 -25.29 -4.39 -5.10
N ALA A 142 -25.97 -3.41 -5.70
CA ALA A 142 -25.55 -2.00 -5.63
C ALA A 142 -25.49 -1.50 -4.18
N ALA A 143 -26.48 -1.85 -3.36
CA ALA A 143 -26.50 -1.51 -1.94
C ALA A 143 -25.35 -2.17 -1.16
N GLN A 144 -25.02 -3.43 -1.44
CA GLN A 144 -23.87 -4.11 -0.82
C GLN A 144 -22.55 -3.39 -1.14
N LEU A 145 -22.35 -2.96 -2.38
CA LEU A 145 -21.16 -2.19 -2.77
C LEU A 145 -21.12 -0.82 -2.09
N GLN A 146 -22.26 -0.16 -1.93
CA GLN A 146 -22.34 1.09 -1.17
C GLN A 146 -21.91 0.91 0.28
N HIS A 147 -22.36 -0.13 0.95
CA HIS A 147 -21.94 -0.45 2.32
C HIS A 147 -20.44 -0.80 2.37
N ALA A 148 -19.95 -1.60 1.41
CA ALA A 148 -18.52 -1.93 1.33
C ALA A 148 -17.66 -0.67 1.17
N GLU A 149 -18.06 0.27 0.30
CA GLU A 149 -17.38 1.56 0.15
C GLU A 149 -17.35 2.35 1.46
N GLN A 150 -18.47 2.40 2.19
CA GLN A 150 -18.56 3.05 3.50
C GLN A 150 -17.61 2.41 4.52
N HIS A 151 -17.54 1.08 4.58
CA HIS A 151 -16.63 0.36 5.49
C HIS A 151 -15.16 0.64 5.16
N VAL A 152 -14.77 0.61 3.87
CA VAL A 152 -13.42 0.97 3.46
C VAL A 152 -13.07 2.41 3.87
N ARG A 153 -13.96 3.37 3.62
CA ARG A 153 -13.76 4.77 4.01
C ARG A 153 -13.66 4.94 5.54
N ALA A 154 -14.45 4.19 6.31
CA ALA A 154 -14.40 4.23 7.76
C ALA A 154 -13.08 3.66 8.33
N ALA A 155 -12.41 2.78 7.62
CA ALA A 155 -11.11 2.23 8.02
C ALA A 155 -9.93 3.18 7.74
N LEU A 156 -10.04 4.10 6.77
CA LEU A 156 -8.95 5.00 6.37
C LEU A 156 -8.36 5.82 7.54
N PRO A 157 -9.15 6.42 8.47
CA PRO A 157 -8.59 7.19 9.58
C PRO A 157 -7.60 6.40 10.43
N HIS A 158 -7.81 5.09 10.62
CA HIS A 158 -6.90 4.23 11.37
C HIS A 158 -5.57 4.00 10.63
N LEU A 159 -5.57 4.06 9.30
CA LEU A 159 -4.36 3.96 8.49
C LEU A 159 -3.56 5.28 8.45
N TYR A 160 -4.14 6.40 8.85
CA TYR A 160 -3.44 7.68 8.93
C TYR A 160 -2.58 7.81 10.19
N GLU A 161 -2.80 6.94 11.18
CA GLU A 161 -1.94 6.86 12.35
C GLU A 161 -0.68 6.07 11.99
N LEU A 162 0.47 6.74 12.03
CA LEU A 162 1.75 6.17 11.60
C LEU A 162 2.65 5.90 12.80
N ALA A 163 3.37 4.79 12.77
CA ALA A 163 4.38 4.44 13.76
C ALA A 163 5.68 5.25 13.62
N LEU A 164 5.82 6.04 12.56
CA LEU A 164 7.04 6.77 12.21
C LEU A 164 7.51 7.66 13.35
N GLY A 165 8.80 7.55 13.69
CA GLY A 165 9.43 8.27 14.79
C GLY A 165 9.41 7.52 16.12
N GLY A 166 8.66 6.41 16.22
CA GLY A 166 8.66 5.56 17.41
C GLY A 166 9.95 4.75 17.60
N THR A 167 10.71 4.57 16.53
CA THR A 167 11.91 3.74 16.47
C THR A 167 11.65 2.29 16.89
N ALA A 168 12.56 1.64 17.65
CA ALA A 168 12.47 0.22 17.94
C ALA A 168 11.32 -0.16 18.88
N VAL A 169 10.99 0.70 19.87
CA VAL A 169 10.06 0.37 20.96
C VAL A 169 9.04 1.47 21.28
N GLY A 170 8.90 2.45 20.41
CA GLY A 170 7.90 3.51 20.56
C GLY A 170 8.34 4.71 21.39
N THR A 171 9.60 4.77 21.83
CA THR A 171 10.12 5.86 22.69
C THR A 171 10.80 6.99 21.91
N GLY A 172 11.05 6.80 20.62
CA GLY A 172 11.80 7.73 19.79
C GLY A 172 13.32 7.69 20.03
N LEU A 173 13.80 6.77 20.85
CA LEU A 173 15.24 6.56 21.08
C LEU A 173 15.79 5.57 20.06
N ASN A 174 17.00 5.87 19.55
CA ASN A 174 17.71 5.06 18.58
C ASN A 174 19.21 5.07 18.88
#